data_98438b7afd21d1377ecb2a3b070586f1
#
_entry.id   98438b7afd21d1377ecb2a3b070586f1
#
_cell.length_a   1.000
_cell.length_b   1.000
_cell.length_c   1.000
_cell.angle_alpha   90.00
_cell.angle_beta   90.00
_cell.angle_gamma   90.00
#
_symmetry.space_group_name_H-M   'P 1'
#
loop_
_entity.id
_entity.type
_entity.pdbx_description
1 polymer ?
#
loop_
_entity_poly.entity_id
_entity_poly.type
_entity_poly.pdbx_seq_one_letter_code
_entity_poly.pdbx_strand_id
1 'polypeptide(L)'
;MDIRTIKETPEEVKDGLFLEKIFELQKRLMEGYIGKIEKNLPMYPISINSEQGQLVLKDFSARVIEETAEGYESTEEAIRIAESVGWNMDLLTHDQFEMVINHLQNSNEEQADAFAFFTELFIYANIGPEDIYEYINQRILKGTDHSVDNLNGLFGFGHFILQTEGYVEPKLQLFNLVTEQLLVDHNKDVEHVLSYIPGFRSITRELHSKEDNMLWKVCYHLNIGRNFLKNKTWKQTQELTDGLRYQEQIVRAFIAYCGYLSVMGFTPETFYVLFFKKHKVNCFRQASNY
;
A
#
# COMPACT_ATOMS: atom_id res chain seq x y z
N MET A 1 8.09 -5.06 18.98
CA MET A 1 6.84 -5.86 18.93
C MET A 1 6.70 -6.36 17.51
N ASP A 2 6.40 -7.62 17.31
CA ASP A 2 6.27 -8.26 16.00
C ASP A 2 4.77 -8.37 15.65
N ILE A 3 4.40 -8.10 14.40
CA ILE A 3 3.02 -8.18 13.91
C ILE A 3 2.38 -9.56 14.18
N ARG A 4 3.19 -10.63 14.13
CA ARG A 4 2.79 -12.01 14.43
C ARG A 4 2.30 -12.22 15.85
N THR A 5 2.69 -11.34 16.77
CA THR A 5 2.29 -11.44 18.18
C THR A 5 0.95 -10.76 18.47
N ILE A 6 0.41 -10.01 17.51
CA ILE A 6 -0.87 -9.30 17.65
C ILE A 6 -2.02 -10.28 17.43
N LYS A 7 -2.67 -10.67 18.52
CA LYS A 7 -3.86 -11.55 18.50
C LYS A 7 -5.18 -10.78 18.44
N GLU A 8 -5.13 -9.45 18.62
CA GLU A 8 -6.32 -8.62 18.52
C GLU A 8 -6.79 -8.57 17.07
N THR A 9 -8.10 -8.72 16.88
CA THR A 9 -8.78 -8.46 15.61
C THR A 9 -9.36 -7.06 15.61
N PRO A 10 -9.39 -6.34 14.48
CA PRO A 10 -10.08 -5.06 14.40
C PRO A 10 -11.58 -5.23 14.63
N GLU A 11 -12.23 -4.15 15.07
CA GLU A 11 -13.68 -4.08 15.08
C GLU A 11 -14.23 -4.28 13.66
N GLU A 12 -15.41 -4.88 13.57
CA GLU A 12 -16.11 -5.02 12.28
C GLU A 12 -16.38 -3.63 11.68
N VAL A 13 -15.96 -3.45 10.44
CA VAL A 13 -16.20 -2.20 9.71
C VAL A 13 -17.50 -2.35 8.94
N LYS A 14 -18.50 -1.57 9.33
CA LYS A 14 -19.80 -1.56 8.66
C LYS A 14 -19.72 -0.84 7.31
N ASP A 15 -20.55 -1.27 6.39
CA ASP A 15 -20.77 -0.62 5.09
C ASP A 15 -19.50 -0.46 4.21
N GLY A 16 -18.45 -1.24 4.50
CA GLY A 16 -17.20 -1.20 3.73
C GLY A 16 -16.35 0.06 3.92
N LEU A 17 -16.59 0.84 4.99
CA LEU A 17 -15.90 2.11 5.28
C LEU A 17 -14.46 1.90 5.83
N PHE A 18 -13.72 0.99 5.20
CA PHE A 18 -12.36 0.64 5.62
C PHE A 18 -11.38 1.81 5.47
N LEU A 19 -11.49 2.59 4.40
CA LEU A 19 -10.61 3.72 4.15
C LEU A 19 -10.82 4.82 5.19
N GLU A 20 -12.04 5.13 5.53
CA GLU A 20 -12.43 6.08 6.57
C GLU A 20 -11.83 5.67 7.92
N LYS A 21 -11.93 4.37 8.23
CA LYS A 21 -11.37 3.82 9.47
C LYS A 21 -9.84 3.87 9.50
N ILE A 22 -9.18 3.60 8.39
CA ILE A 22 -7.73 3.74 8.23
C ILE A 22 -7.32 5.20 8.45
N PHE A 23 -8.01 6.16 7.84
CA PHE A 23 -7.74 7.59 8.04
C PHE A 23 -7.90 8.01 9.52
N GLU A 24 -8.92 7.51 10.20
CA GLU A 24 -9.13 7.77 11.63
C GLU A 24 -7.96 7.24 12.48
N LEU A 25 -7.57 5.99 12.25
CA LEU A 25 -6.45 5.37 12.97
C LEU A 25 -5.14 6.11 12.72
N GLN A 26 -4.87 6.48 11.47
CA GLN A 26 -3.64 7.19 11.11
C GLN A 26 -3.57 8.60 11.70
N LYS A 27 -4.68 9.35 11.71
CA LYS A 27 -4.76 10.66 12.38
C LYS A 27 -4.41 10.55 13.85
N ARG A 28 -4.96 9.55 14.55
CA ARG A 28 -4.64 9.33 15.98
C ARG A 28 -3.15 9.01 16.19
N LEU A 29 -2.55 8.21 15.30
CA LEU A 29 -1.13 7.92 15.35
C LEU A 29 -0.29 9.18 15.14
N MET A 30 -0.62 9.99 14.12
CA MET A 30 0.06 11.26 13.83
C MET A 30 0.02 12.24 15.01
N GLU A 31 -1.09 12.39 15.70
CA GLU A 31 -1.22 13.20 16.91
C GLU A 31 -0.30 12.73 18.04
N GLY A 32 0.06 11.44 18.02
CA GLY A 32 0.99 10.84 18.96
C GLY A 32 2.45 11.22 18.71
N TYR A 33 2.88 11.40 17.45
CA TYR A 33 4.29 11.60 17.12
C TYR A 33 4.67 12.99 16.59
N ILE A 34 3.74 13.72 15.94
CA ILE A 34 4.03 15.07 15.43
C ILE A 34 4.43 16.00 16.58
N GLY A 35 5.55 16.67 16.40
CA GLY A 35 6.11 17.60 17.38
C GLY A 35 6.70 16.94 18.65
N LYS A 36 6.56 15.63 18.82
CA LYS A 36 7.11 14.87 19.95
C LYS A 36 8.31 14.02 19.52
N ILE A 37 8.11 13.15 18.56
CA ILE A 37 9.14 12.27 18.00
C ILE A 37 9.72 12.94 16.75
N GLU A 38 8.88 13.22 15.77
CA GLU A 38 9.25 14.01 14.58
C GLU A 38 9.03 15.50 14.87
N LYS A 39 10.01 16.10 15.53
CA LYS A 39 9.92 17.50 16.05
C LYS A 39 9.77 18.56 14.97
N ASN A 40 10.22 18.27 13.76
CA ASN A 40 10.20 19.20 12.63
C ASN A 40 8.94 19.08 11.76
N LEU A 41 8.09 18.07 12.00
CA LEU A 41 6.85 17.95 11.29
C LEU A 41 5.83 18.97 11.83
N PRO A 42 5.21 19.77 10.94
CA PRO A 42 4.13 20.66 11.32
C PRO A 42 2.84 19.88 11.58
N MET A 43 1.92 20.48 12.31
CA MET A 43 0.54 19.98 12.40
C MET A 43 -0.14 20.06 11.03
N TYR A 44 -1.01 19.11 10.76
CA TYR A 44 -1.84 19.04 9.56
C TYR A 44 -3.19 19.80 9.73
N PRO A 45 -3.87 20.20 8.64
CA PRO A 45 -3.36 20.25 7.26
C PRO A 45 -2.34 21.38 7.07
N ILE A 46 -1.49 21.22 6.06
CA ILE A 46 -0.48 22.24 5.72
C ILE A 46 -0.83 22.99 4.45
N SER A 47 -0.35 24.23 4.34
CA SER A 47 -0.49 24.96 3.09
C SER A 47 0.41 24.36 2.02
N ILE A 48 -0.17 23.88 0.93
CA ILE A 48 0.53 23.37 -0.24
C ILE A 48 1.43 24.43 -0.92
N ASN A 49 1.18 25.72 -0.64
CA ASN A 49 1.97 26.81 -1.19
C ASN A 49 3.11 27.26 -0.27
N SER A 50 3.17 26.74 0.98
CA SER A 50 4.28 27.05 1.87
C SER A 50 5.51 26.18 1.55
N GLU A 51 6.69 26.72 1.78
CA GLU A 51 7.93 25.98 1.59
C GLU A 51 7.98 24.72 2.46
N GLN A 52 7.68 24.87 3.74
CA GLN A 52 7.61 23.75 4.68
C GLN A 52 6.58 22.71 4.25
N GLY A 53 5.39 23.13 3.82
CA GLY A 53 4.36 22.22 3.33
C GLY A 53 4.82 21.41 2.14
N GLN A 54 5.48 22.04 1.17
CA GLN A 54 6.01 21.34 0.00
C GLN A 54 7.14 20.37 0.34
N LEU A 55 7.98 20.70 1.33
CA LEU A 55 9.02 19.78 1.80
C LEU A 55 8.38 18.52 2.43
N VAL A 56 7.40 18.70 3.29
CA VAL A 56 6.67 17.59 3.92
C VAL A 56 5.98 16.71 2.88
N LEU A 57 5.24 17.29 1.94
CA LEU A 57 4.55 16.52 0.89
C LEU A 57 5.52 15.76 -0.02
N LYS A 58 6.71 16.31 -0.29
CA LYS A 58 7.76 15.63 -1.05
C LYS A 58 8.39 14.49 -0.26
N ASP A 59 8.58 14.68 1.04
CA ASP A 59 9.14 13.68 1.94
C ASP A 59 8.20 12.47 2.04
N PHE A 60 6.92 12.68 2.36
CA PHE A 60 5.94 11.60 2.40
C PHE A 60 5.77 10.89 1.05
N SER A 61 5.83 11.62 -0.06
CA SER A 61 5.84 10.97 -1.38
C SER A 61 7.08 10.09 -1.59
N ALA A 62 8.22 10.44 -1.00
CA ALA A 62 9.43 9.61 -1.06
C ALA A 62 9.31 8.38 -0.16
N ARG A 63 8.79 8.54 1.07
CA ARG A 63 8.53 7.42 1.99
C ARG A 63 7.60 6.37 1.36
N VAL A 64 6.51 6.78 0.71
CA VAL A 64 5.64 5.85 -0.03
C VAL A 64 6.43 5.03 -1.05
N ILE A 65 7.31 5.68 -1.83
CA ILE A 65 8.10 4.99 -2.85
C ILE A 65 9.10 4.03 -2.19
N GLU A 66 9.73 4.42 -1.10
CA GLU A 66 10.70 3.64 -0.34
C GLU A 66 10.07 2.34 0.19
N GLU A 67 9.01 2.45 1.00
CA GLU A 67 8.30 1.28 1.57
C GLU A 67 7.73 0.36 0.48
N THR A 68 7.20 0.95 -0.60
CA THR A 68 6.70 0.16 -1.72
C THR A 68 7.83 -0.63 -2.39
N ALA A 69 9.01 -0.03 -2.53
CA ALA A 69 10.18 -0.68 -3.11
C ALA A 69 10.75 -1.78 -2.19
N GLU A 70 10.81 -1.55 -0.88
CA GLU A 70 11.25 -2.54 0.12
C GLU A 70 10.33 -3.76 0.14
N GLY A 71 9.02 -3.54 0.09
CA GLY A 71 8.04 -4.62 -0.01
C GLY A 71 8.18 -5.41 -1.33
N TYR A 72 8.47 -4.72 -2.43
CA TYR A 72 8.72 -5.35 -3.72
C TYR A 72 10.01 -6.19 -3.70
N GLU A 73 11.12 -5.68 -3.16
CA GLU A 73 12.38 -6.43 -3.03
C GLU A 73 12.17 -7.71 -2.22
N SER A 74 11.41 -7.65 -1.13
CA SER A 74 11.07 -8.83 -0.34
C SER A 74 10.28 -9.86 -1.14
N THR A 75 9.38 -9.43 -2.04
CA THR A 75 8.69 -10.32 -2.97
C THR A 75 9.65 -10.99 -3.95
N GLU A 76 10.60 -10.23 -4.52
CA GLU A 76 11.63 -10.74 -5.42
C GLU A 76 12.46 -11.85 -4.78
N GLU A 77 12.82 -11.70 -3.50
CA GLU A 77 13.59 -12.73 -2.79
C GLU A 77 12.77 -14.02 -2.64
N ALA A 78 11.47 -13.94 -2.31
CA ALA A 78 10.60 -15.12 -2.27
C ALA A 78 10.49 -15.80 -3.64
N ILE A 79 10.40 -15.02 -4.73
CA ILE A 79 10.37 -15.51 -6.11
C ILE A 79 11.67 -16.23 -6.46
N ARG A 80 12.84 -15.68 -6.12
CA ARG A 80 14.14 -16.30 -6.40
C ARG A 80 14.26 -17.67 -5.72
N ILE A 81 13.75 -17.82 -4.50
CA ILE A 81 13.72 -19.11 -3.81
C ILE A 81 12.81 -20.07 -4.57
N ALA A 82 11.61 -19.67 -4.98
CA ALA A 82 10.70 -20.50 -5.76
C ALA A 82 11.29 -20.91 -7.12
N GLU A 83 11.98 -20.02 -7.81
CA GLU A 83 12.69 -20.29 -9.07
C GLU A 83 13.83 -21.31 -8.89
N SER A 84 14.53 -21.29 -7.76
CA SER A 84 15.63 -22.22 -7.47
C SER A 84 15.20 -23.68 -7.44
N VAL A 85 13.93 -23.94 -7.15
CA VAL A 85 13.29 -25.28 -7.15
C VAL A 85 12.38 -25.51 -8.36
N GLY A 86 12.50 -24.67 -9.40
CA GLY A 86 11.69 -24.77 -10.62
C GLY A 86 10.19 -24.60 -10.37
N TRP A 87 9.82 -23.78 -9.39
CA TRP A 87 8.43 -23.53 -8.93
C TRP A 87 7.74 -24.77 -8.34
N ASN A 88 8.47 -25.82 -8.03
CA ASN A 88 7.93 -26.97 -7.31
C ASN A 88 8.18 -26.78 -5.80
N MET A 89 7.21 -26.19 -5.13
CA MET A 89 7.32 -25.84 -3.71
C MET A 89 7.52 -27.04 -2.79
N ASP A 90 7.12 -28.25 -3.21
CA ASP A 90 7.35 -29.50 -2.47
C ASP A 90 8.84 -29.88 -2.37
N LEU A 91 9.69 -29.28 -3.20
CA LEU A 91 11.14 -29.47 -3.18
C LEU A 91 11.86 -28.51 -2.23
N LEU A 92 11.17 -27.53 -1.64
CA LEU A 92 11.76 -26.62 -0.67
C LEU A 92 12.22 -27.38 0.58
N THR A 93 13.42 -27.08 1.04
CA THR A 93 13.83 -27.44 2.40
C THR A 93 13.02 -26.65 3.42
N HIS A 94 12.98 -27.12 4.66
CA HIS A 94 12.30 -26.39 5.74
C HIS A 94 12.82 -24.94 5.87
N ASP A 95 14.14 -24.74 5.83
CA ASP A 95 14.75 -23.41 5.93
C ASP A 95 14.36 -22.51 4.75
N GLN A 96 14.33 -23.04 3.53
CA GLN A 96 13.90 -22.27 2.35
C GLN A 96 12.41 -21.90 2.45
N PHE A 97 11.57 -22.80 2.94
CA PHE A 97 10.16 -22.50 3.17
C PHE A 97 9.98 -21.39 4.22
N GLU A 98 10.71 -21.45 5.33
CA GLU A 98 10.71 -20.38 6.35
C GLU A 98 11.16 -19.05 5.75
N MET A 99 12.18 -19.06 4.89
CA MET A 99 12.62 -17.83 4.20
C MET A 99 11.53 -17.25 3.31
N VAL A 100 10.84 -18.09 2.52
CA VAL A 100 9.70 -17.63 1.69
C VAL A 100 8.62 -16.98 2.54
N ILE A 101 8.20 -17.65 3.64
CA ILE A 101 7.19 -17.09 4.55
C ILE A 101 7.64 -15.75 5.13
N ASN A 102 8.88 -15.65 5.59
CA ASN A 102 9.40 -14.42 6.16
C ASN A 102 9.46 -13.28 5.14
N HIS A 103 9.89 -13.55 3.90
CA HIS A 103 9.91 -12.55 2.83
C HIS A 103 8.51 -12.08 2.44
N LEU A 104 7.54 -12.98 2.30
CA LEU A 104 6.15 -12.62 2.00
C LEU A 104 5.53 -11.79 3.13
N GLN A 105 5.81 -12.15 4.38
CA GLN A 105 5.38 -11.38 5.53
C GLN A 105 5.98 -9.98 5.53
N ASN A 106 7.30 -9.87 5.36
CA ASN A 106 7.98 -8.57 5.30
C ASN A 106 7.41 -7.70 4.17
N SER A 107 7.25 -8.28 2.96
CA SER A 107 6.59 -7.59 1.85
C SER A 107 5.23 -7.02 2.24
N ASN A 108 4.41 -7.79 2.95
CA ASN A 108 3.08 -7.34 3.36
C ASN A 108 3.15 -6.23 4.43
N GLU A 109 4.10 -6.31 5.36
CA GLU A 109 4.30 -5.27 6.39
C GLU A 109 4.70 -3.94 5.76
N GLU A 110 5.63 -3.94 4.79
CA GLU A 110 6.05 -2.73 4.07
C GLU A 110 4.91 -2.14 3.22
N GLN A 111 4.05 -2.99 2.66
CA GLN A 111 2.85 -2.47 1.99
C GLN A 111 1.88 -1.78 2.97
N ALA A 112 1.77 -2.25 4.20
CA ALA A 112 0.95 -1.55 5.20
C ALA A 112 1.57 -0.20 5.61
N ASP A 113 2.90 -0.10 5.69
CA ASP A 113 3.60 1.16 5.96
C ASP A 113 3.50 2.14 4.76
N ALA A 114 3.63 1.65 3.52
CA ALA A 114 3.39 2.46 2.32
C ALA A 114 1.97 3.05 2.29
N PHE A 115 0.96 2.25 2.66
CA PHE A 115 -0.42 2.73 2.75
C PHE A 115 -0.59 3.77 3.86
N ALA A 116 0.08 3.57 5.01
CA ALA A 116 0.08 4.55 6.09
C ALA A 116 0.65 5.89 5.61
N PHE A 117 1.79 5.88 4.90
CA PHE A 117 2.37 7.10 4.33
C PHE A 117 1.52 7.73 3.22
N PHE A 118 0.80 6.95 2.40
CA PHE A 118 -0.22 7.51 1.51
C PHE A 118 -1.32 8.23 2.30
N THR A 119 -1.81 7.61 3.37
CA THR A 119 -2.85 8.21 4.21
C THR A 119 -2.36 9.51 4.85
N GLU A 120 -1.12 9.54 5.36
CA GLU A 120 -0.51 10.75 5.89
C GLU A 120 -0.34 11.84 4.84
N LEU A 121 0.09 11.46 3.63
CA LEU A 121 0.21 12.38 2.51
C LEU A 121 -1.13 13.05 2.18
N PHE A 122 -2.22 12.29 2.18
CA PHE A 122 -3.56 12.81 1.99
C PHE A 122 -4.00 13.72 3.13
N ILE A 123 -3.78 13.32 4.37
CA ILE A 123 -4.12 14.13 5.56
C ILE A 123 -3.38 15.47 5.50
N TYR A 124 -2.09 15.48 5.19
CA TYR A 124 -1.31 16.71 5.03
C TYR A 124 -1.79 17.56 3.86
N ALA A 125 -2.17 16.95 2.74
CA ALA A 125 -2.71 17.63 1.57
C ALA A 125 -4.17 18.09 1.73
N ASN A 126 -4.80 17.82 2.88
CA ASN A 126 -6.22 18.09 3.17
C ASN A 126 -7.16 17.39 2.19
N ILE A 127 -6.91 16.10 1.94
CA ILE A 127 -7.74 15.23 1.10
C ILE A 127 -8.32 14.13 2.00
N GLY A 128 -9.63 14.03 2.04
CA GLY A 128 -10.32 12.95 2.74
C GLY A 128 -10.69 11.78 1.82
N PRO A 129 -11.21 10.66 2.37
CA PRO A 129 -11.73 9.56 1.58
C PRO A 129 -12.79 9.99 0.56
N GLU A 130 -13.71 10.86 0.96
CA GLU A 130 -14.78 11.41 0.10
C GLU A 130 -14.21 12.15 -1.11
N ASP A 131 -13.17 12.97 -0.92
CA ASP A 131 -12.49 13.68 -2.01
C ASP A 131 -11.88 12.72 -3.03
N ILE A 132 -11.33 11.58 -2.56
CA ILE A 132 -10.77 10.54 -3.40
C ILE A 132 -11.87 9.91 -4.27
N TYR A 133 -12.97 9.50 -3.65
CA TYR A 133 -14.11 8.90 -4.36
C TYR A 133 -14.74 9.90 -5.35
N GLU A 134 -14.93 11.15 -4.93
CA GLU A 134 -15.47 12.20 -5.78
C GLU A 134 -14.60 12.44 -7.02
N TYR A 135 -13.27 12.51 -6.82
CA TYR A 135 -12.34 12.66 -7.93
C TYR A 135 -12.46 11.52 -8.93
N ILE A 136 -12.50 10.28 -8.46
CA ILE A 136 -12.62 9.11 -9.33
C ILE A 136 -13.92 9.16 -10.13
N ASN A 137 -15.04 9.40 -9.46
CA ASN A 137 -16.35 9.42 -10.09
C ASN A 137 -16.51 10.56 -11.09
N GLN A 138 -16.04 11.76 -10.74
CA GLN A 138 -16.22 12.95 -11.57
C GLN A 138 -15.20 13.06 -12.71
N ARG A 139 -13.99 12.53 -12.54
CA ARG A 139 -12.89 12.76 -13.49
C ARG A 139 -12.51 11.52 -14.28
N ILE A 140 -12.59 10.34 -13.67
CA ILE A 140 -12.14 9.10 -14.30
C ILE A 140 -13.33 8.31 -14.85
N LEU A 141 -14.38 8.14 -14.04
CA LEU A 141 -15.57 7.36 -14.40
C LEU A 141 -16.68 8.21 -15.04
N LYS A 142 -16.42 9.49 -15.29
CA LYS A 142 -17.41 10.39 -15.87
C LYS A 142 -18.01 9.84 -17.16
N GLY A 143 -19.33 9.65 -17.16
CA GLY A 143 -20.10 9.15 -18.30
C GLY A 143 -20.12 7.62 -18.43
N THR A 144 -19.65 6.91 -17.40
CA THR A 144 -19.86 5.46 -17.25
C THR A 144 -20.98 5.19 -16.24
N ASP A 145 -21.49 3.95 -16.22
CA ASP A 145 -22.47 3.48 -15.23
C ASP A 145 -21.81 2.96 -13.94
N HIS A 146 -20.48 3.14 -13.80
CA HIS A 146 -19.71 2.70 -12.64
C HIS A 146 -19.53 3.83 -11.64
N SER A 147 -19.50 3.50 -10.35
CA SER A 147 -19.15 4.39 -9.27
C SER A 147 -18.21 3.72 -8.28
N VAL A 148 -17.37 4.52 -7.62
CA VAL A 148 -16.48 4.11 -6.54
C VAL A 148 -16.84 4.94 -5.32
N ASP A 149 -17.31 4.31 -4.27
CA ASP A 149 -17.80 4.94 -3.03
C ASP A 149 -17.21 4.32 -1.76
N ASN A 150 -16.32 3.33 -1.93
CA ASN A 150 -15.64 2.68 -0.82
C ASN A 150 -14.33 2.01 -1.29
N LEU A 151 -13.57 1.44 -0.35
CA LEU A 151 -12.30 0.78 -0.65
C LEU A 151 -12.46 -0.47 -1.53
N ASN A 152 -13.59 -1.19 -1.44
CA ASN A 152 -13.90 -2.31 -2.33
C ASN A 152 -13.96 -1.86 -3.79
N GLY A 153 -14.65 -0.74 -4.04
CA GLY A 153 -14.69 -0.11 -5.35
C GLY A 153 -13.31 0.32 -5.84
N LEU A 154 -12.46 0.85 -4.95
CA LEU A 154 -11.08 1.24 -5.31
C LEU A 154 -10.20 0.05 -5.72
N PHE A 155 -10.25 -1.05 -4.97
CA PHE A 155 -9.52 -2.28 -5.31
C PHE A 155 -10.01 -2.88 -6.63
N GLY A 156 -11.34 -2.96 -6.81
CA GLY A 156 -11.94 -3.43 -8.06
C GLY A 156 -11.61 -2.52 -9.24
N PHE A 157 -11.61 -1.21 -9.04
CA PHE A 157 -11.28 -0.23 -10.08
C PHE A 157 -9.79 -0.28 -10.48
N GLY A 158 -8.89 -0.45 -9.53
CA GLY A 158 -7.47 -0.68 -9.82
C GLY A 158 -7.27 -1.91 -10.70
N HIS A 159 -8.00 -2.99 -10.42
CA HIS A 159 -7.99 -4.21 -11.25
C HIS A 159 -8.59 -3.96 -12.65
N PHE A 160 -9.68 -3.20 -12.74
CA PHE A 160 -10.32 -2.83 -14.01
C PHE A 160 -9.41 -1.99 -14.93
N ILE A 161 -8.65 -1.04 -14.37
CA ILE A 161 -7.67 -0.27 -15.16
C ILE A 161 -6.64 -1.19 -15.82
N LEU A 162 -6.20 -2.24 -15.13
CA LEU A 162 -5.30 -3.23 -15.71
C LEU A 162 -5.91 -3.96 -16.91
N GLN A 163 -7.19 -4.31 -16.83
CA GLN A 163 -7.89 -5.02 -17.88
C GLN A 163 -8.13 -4.14 -19.12
N THR A 164 -8.47 -2.85 -18.93
CA THR A 164 -8.79 -1.94 -20.05
C THR A 164 -7.57 -1.48 -20.85
N GLU A 165 -6.36 -1.61 -20.32
CA GLU A 165 -5.12 -1.30 -21.06
C GLU A 165 -4.65 -2.43 -22.00
N GLY A 166 -5.56 -3.31 -22.41
CA GLY A 166 -5.28 -4.34 -23.43
C GLY A 166 -4.71 -5.63 -22.87
N TYR A 167 -4.87 -5.85 -21.58
CA TYR A 167 -4.44 -7.08 -20.93
C TYR A 167 -5.41 -8.21 -21.23
N VAL A 168 -4.98 -9.17 -22.05
CA VAL A 168 -5.67 -10.44 -22.23
C VAL A 168 -5.31 -11.31 -21.04
N GLU A 169 -6.31 -11.78 -20.26
CA GLU A 169 -6.06 -12.77 -19.21
C GLU A 169 -5.37 -13.99 -19.83
N PRO A 170 -4.11 -14.27 -19.49
CA PRO A 170 -3.50 -15.50 -19.90
C PRO A 170 -4.15 -16.64 -19.17
N LYS A 171 -4.24 -17.80 -19.79
CA LYS A 171 -4.59 -19.04 -19.09
C LYS A 171 -3.47 -19.37 -18.09
N LEU A 172 -3.62 -18.88 -16.89
CA LEU A 172 -2.66 -19.00 -15.80
C LEU A 172 -2.64 -20.40 -15.26
N GLN A 173 -1.49 -21.05 -15.32
CA GLN A 173 -1.16 -22.07 -14.32
C GLN A 173 -0.85 -21.31 -13.02
N LEU A 174 -1.84 -21.25 -12.16
CA LEU A 174 -1.76 -20.59 -10.86
C LEU A 174 -0.81 -21.40 -9.95
N PHE A 175 0.36 -20.87 -9.69
CA PHE A 175 1.22 -21.36 -8.64
C PHE A 175 0.88 -20.63 -7.34
N ASN A 176 0.34 -21.35 -6.38
CA ASN A 176 0.22 -20.87 -5.02
C ASN A 176 1.59 -20.96 -4.36
N LEU A 177 2.23 -19.84 -4.06
CA LEU A 177 3.51 -19.82 -3.35
C LEU A 177 3.42 -20.48 -1.98
N VAL A 178 2.28 -20.32 -1.32
CA VAL A 178 1.99 -20.97 -0.04
C VAL A 178 0.60 -21.56 -0.09
N THR A 179 0.48 -22.86 0.04
CA THR A 179 -0.80 -23.56 0.16
C THR A 179 -1.06 -23.95 1.61
N GLU A 180 -2.34 -24.12 1.99
CA GLU A 180 -2.69 -24.64 3.32
C GLU A 180 -1.98 -25.98 3.59
N GLN A 181 -1.89 -26.85 2.57
CA GLN A 181 -1.21 -28.13 2.71
C GLN A 181 0.28 -27.96 3.03
N LEU A 182 0.99 -27.05 2.34
CA LEU A 182 2.38 -26.75 2.62
C LEU A 182 2.59 -26.22 4.05
N LEU A 183 1.68 -25.37 4.54
CA LEU A 183 1.74 -24.89 5.92
C LEU A 183 1.59 -26.04 6.92
N VAL A 184 0.66 -26.98 6.68
CA VAL A 184 0.48 -28.19 7.51
C VAL A 184 1.72 -29.07 7.45
N ASP A 185 2.25 -29.35 6.27
CA ASP A 185 3.43 -30.21 6.06
C ASP A 185 4.69 -29.66 6.75
N HIS A 186 4.76 -28.33 6.90
CA HIS A 186 5.82 -27.65 7.65
C HIS A 186 5.44 -27.31 9.11
N ASN A 187 4.39 -27.94 9.67
CA ASN A 187 3.92 -27.72 11.05
C ASN A 187 3.60 -26.25 11.37
N LYS A 188 3.06 -25.51 10.40
CA LYS A 188 2.64 -24.13 10.62
C LYS A 188 1.19 -24.06 11.08
N ASP A 189 0.92 -23.12 11.96
CA ASP A 189 -0.45 -22.74 12.30
C ASP A 189 -1.08 -21.99 11.09
N VAL A 190 -1.91 -22.70 10.35
CA VAL A 190 -2.53 -22.23 9.11
C VAL A 190 -3.34 -20.97 9.36
N GLU A 191 -4.19 -20.95 10.39
CA GLU A 191 -5.02 -19.78 10.71
C GLU A 191 -4.16 -18.58 11.06
N HIS A 192 -3.10 -18.80 11.84
CA HIS A 192 -2.18 -17.77 12.22
C HIS A 192 -1.43 -17.20 11.00
N VAL A 193 -0.85 -18.04 10.16
CA VAL A 193 -0.12 -17.60 8.96
C VAL A 193 -1.04 -16.85 8.00
N LEU A 194 -2.22 -17.38 7.68
CA LEU A 194 -3.16 -16.74 6.76
C LEU A 194 -3.76 -15.44 7.32
N SER A 195 -3.66 -15.20 8.62
CA SER A 195 -4.10 -13.93 9.21
C SER A 195 -3.20 -12.75 8.88
N TYR A 196 -1.96 -12.96 8.46
CA TYR A 196 -1.00 -11.91 8.07
C TYR A 196 -0.37 -12.12 6.68
N ILE A 197 -0.51 -13.31 6.10
CA ILE A 197 -0.29 -13.53 4.67
C ILE A 197 -1.67 -13.77 4.07
N PRO A 198 -2.25 -12.81 3.35
CA PRO A 198 -3.55 -13.00 2.73
C PRO A 198 -3.49 -14.18 1.77
N GLY A 199 -4.54 -15.01 1.84
CA GLY A 199 -4.58 -16.32 1.27
C GLY A 199 -4.17 -16.38 -0.19
N PHE A 200 -3.46 -17.45 -0.52
CA PHE A 200 -3.13 -17.93 -1.85
C PHE A 200 -2.60 -16.86 -2.81
N ARG A 201 -1.46 -16.31 -2.47
CA ARG A 201 -0.73 -15.47 -3.41
C ARG A 201 -0.24 -16.33 -4.57
N SER A 202 -0.97 -16.28 -5.68
CA SER A 202 -0.47 -16.80 -6.93
C SER A 202 0.58 -15.84 -7.48
N ILE A 203 1.84 -16.23 -7.47
CA ILE A 203 2.87 -15.53 -8.20
C ILE A 203 3.15 -16.30 -9.48
N THR A 204 2.85 -15.69 -10.60
CA THR A 204 3.32 -16.14 -11.91
C THR A 204 4.18 -15.04 -12.50
N ARG A 205 5.02 -15.33 -13.51
CA ARG A 205 5.76 -14.29 -14.24
C ARG A 205 4.87 -13.17 -14.75
N GLU A 206 3.64 -13.46 -15.07
CA GLU A 206 2.68 -12.50 -15.58
C GLU A 206 2.06 -11.63 -14.51
N LEU A 207 1.76 -12.18 -13.31
CA LEU A 207 1.36 -11.40 -12.16
C LEU A 207 2.48 -10.48 -11.72
N HIS A 208 3.70 -10.97 -11.71
CA HIS A 208 4.87 -10.18 -11.39
C HIS A 208 5.07 -9.02 -12.40
N SER A 209 4.91 -9.25 -13.70
CA SER A 209 4.90 -8.18 -14.70
C SER A 209 3.77 -7.16 -14.51
N LYS A 210 2.63 -7.56 -13.96
CA LYS A 210 1.54 -6.63 -13.59
C LYS A 210 1.89 -5.81 -12.34
N GLU A 211 2.50 -6.46 -11.36
CA GLU A 211 3.02 -5.79 -10.16
C GLU A 211 4.01 -4.70 -10.58
N ASP A 212 4.98 -5.01 -11.44
CA ASP A 212 5.95 -4.05 -11.99
C ASP A 212 5.28 -2.85 -12.64
N ASN A 213 4.29 -3.10 -13.50
CA ASN A 213 3.59 -2.04 -14.21
C ASN A 213 2.81 -1.14 -13.24
N MET A 214 2.17 -1.71 -12.20
CA MET A 214 1.46 -0.92 -11.21
C MET A 214 2.42 -0.11 -10.33
N LEU A 215 3.50 -0.69 -9.88
CA LEU A 215 4.53 0.02 -9.11
C LEU A 215 5.16 1.14 -9.92
N TRP A 216 5.43 0.91 -11.21
CA TRP A 216 5.88 1.97 -12.10
C TRP A 216 4.88 3.13 -12.14
N LYS A 217 3.58 2.87 -12.23
CA LYS A 217 2.54 3.91 -12.22
C LYS A 217 2.50 4.67 -10.90
N VAL A 218 2.63 3.97 -9.76
CA VAL A 218 2.74 4.61 -8.45
C VAL A 218 3.91 5.59 -8.42
N CYS A 219 5.12 5.12 -8.73
CA CYS A 219 6.32 5.94 -8.78
C CYS A 219 6.20 7.10 -9.78
N TYR A 220 5.65 6.84 -10.96
CA TYR A 220 5.45 7.85 -12.00
C TYR A 220 4.56 8.98 -11.51
N HIS A 221 3.37 8.65 -11.00
CA HIS A 221 2.40 9.66 -10.56
C HIS A 221 2.90 10.44 -9.35
N LEU A 222 3.52 9.80 -8.35
CA LEU A 222 4.12 10.49 -7.21
C LEU A 222 5.22 11.46 -7.66
N ASN A 223 6.11 11.07 -8.58
CA ASN A 223 7.16 11.94 -9.07
C ASN A 223 6.62 13.09 -9.94
N ILE A 224 5.61 12.84 -10.77
CA ILE A 224 4.93 13.91 -11.51
C ILE A 224 4.22 14.88 -10.54
N GLY A 225 3.54 14.36 -9.52
CA GLY A 225 2.95 15.18 -8.46
C GLY A 225 3.98 16.11 -7.82
N ARG A 226 5.13 15.57 -7.41
CA ARG A 226 6.24 16.37 -6.84
C ARG A 226 6.72 17.50 -7.77
N ASN A 227 6.59 17.34 -9.10
CA ASN A 227 6.94 18.41 -10.04
C ASN A 227 5.95 19.57 -10.05
N PHE A 228 4.69 19.35 -9.63
CA PHE A 228 3.71 20.42 -9.47
C PHE A 228 3.92 21.23 -8.19
N LEU A 229 4.65 20.69 -7.22
CA LEU A 229 5.14 21.44 -6.06
C LEU A 229 6.37 22.28 -6.50
N LYS A 230 6.12 23.56 -6.78
CA LYS A 230 7.08 24.42 -7.52
C LYS A 230 8.25 24.93 -6.71
N ASN A 231 8.19 24.87 -5.38
CA ASN A 231 9.33 25.24 -4.56
C ASN A 231 10.45 24.21 -4.74
N LYS A 232 11.51 24.64 -5.40
CA LYS A 232 12.72 23.84 -5.64
C LYS A 232 13.91 24.63 -5.12
N THR A 233 14.68 24.03 -4.23
CA THR A 233 15.82 24.68 -3.55
C THR A 233 16.89 25.23 -4.50
N TRP A 234 16.94 24.72 -5.74
CA TRP A 234 17.88 25.16 -6.79
C TRP A 234 17.32 26.20 -7.77
N LYS A 235 16.02 26.59 -7.63
CA LYS A 235 15.40 27.61 -8.46
C LYS A 235 15.31 28.94 -7.71
N GLN A 236 15.73 30.03 -8.37
CA GLN A 236 15.66 31.38 -7.83
C GLN A 236 14.26 32.02 -7.97
N THR A 237 13.42 31.49 -8.85
CA THR A 237 12.07 32.00 -9.09
C THR A 237 11.04 31.16 -8.37
N GLN A 238 10.20 31.81 -7.56
CA GLN A 238 9.02 31.16 -6.98
C GLN A 238 7.92 31.08 -8.05
N GLU A 239 7.62 29.90 -8.51
CA GLU A 239 6.45 29.65 -9.36
C GLU A 239 5.27 29.21 -8.47
N LEU A 240 4.05 29.58 -8.84
CA LEU A 240 2.86 29.13 -8.15
C LEU A 240 2.73 27.60 -8.28
N THR A 241 2.45 26.96 -7.17
CA THR A 241 2.15 25.51 -7.13
C THR A 241 0.81 25.26 -7.80
N ASP A 242 0.77 24.27 -8.69
CA ASP A 242 -0.50 23.76 -9.22
C ASP A 242 -1.04 22.69 -8.26
N GLY A 243 -1.74 23.17 -7.24
CA GLY A 243 -2.28 22.32 -6.17
C GLY A 243 -3.28 21.29 -6.68
N LEU A 244 -4.12 21.66 -7.64
CA LEU A 244 -5.11 20.75 -8.21
C LEU A 244 -4.42 19.58 -8.95
N ARG A 245 -3.47 19.88 -9.82
CA ARG A 245 -2.72 18.82 -10.53
C ARG A 245 -1.89 17.97 -9.58
N TYR A 246 -1.36 18.55 -8.51
CA TYR A 246 -0.69 17.77 -7.48
C TYR A 246 -1.65 16.75 -6.86
N GLN A 247 -2.82 17.21 -6.40
CA GLN A 247 -3.84 16.34 -5.81
C GLN A 247 -4.30 15.25 -6.79
N GLU A 248 -4.54 15.61 -8.05
CA GLU A 248 -4.86 14.62 -9.11
C GLU A 248 -3.80 13.51 -9.21
N GLN A 249 -2.53 13.86 -9.16
CA GLN A 249 -1.45 12.89 -9.32
C GLN A 249 -1.33 11.96 -8.11
N ILE A 250 -1.46 12.46 -6.88
CA ILE A 250 -1.40 11.58 -5.71
C ILE A 250 -2.60 10.63 -5.63
N VAL A 251 -3.80 11.08 -6.04
CA VAL A 251 -4.97 10.19 -6.15
C VAL A 251 -4.74 9.11 -7.22
N ARG A 252 -4.18 9.45 -8.39
CA ARG A 252 -3.83 8.48 -9.43
C ARG A 252 -2.78 7.47 -8.96
N ALA A 253 -1.78 7.93 -8.20
CA ALA A 253 -0.80 7.03 -7.59
C ALA A 253 -1.47 6.05 -6.63
N PHE A 254 -2.40 6.53 -5.80
CA PHE A 254 -3.12 5.72 -4.84
C PHE A 254 -4.03 4.67 -5.51
N ILE A 255 -4.73 5.04 -6.59
CA ILE A 255 -5.52 4.09 -7.38
C ILE A 255 -4.63 2.97 -7.95
N ALA A 256 -3.47 3.34 -8.52
CA ALA A 256 -2.51 2.35 -9.01
C ALA A 256 -2.01 1.46 -7.88
N TYR A 257 -1.79 2.01 -6.70
CA TYR A 257 -1.37 1.27 -5.51
C TYR A 257 -2.47 0.31 -4.99
N CYS A 258 -3.72 0.74 -4.95
CA CYS A 258 -4.85 -0.17 -4.64
C CYS A 258 -4.95 -1.30 -5.66
N GLY A 259 -4.71 -1.03 -6.95
CA GLY A 259 -4.61 -2.04 -7.99
C GLY A 259 -3.46 -3.02 -7.75
N TYR A 260 -2.30 -2.53 -7.34
CA TYR A 260 -1.16 -3.36 -6.95
C TYR A 260 -1.51 -4.29 -5.78
N LEU A 261 -2.09 -3.77 -4.71
CA LEU A 261 -2.54 -4.58 -3.58
C LEU A 261 -3.55 -5.67 -3.99
N SER A 262 -4.46 -5.34 -4.90
CA SER A 262 -5.41 -6.31 -5.45
C SER A 262 -4.71 -7.43 -6.23
N VAL A 263 -3.68 -7.09 -7.03
CA VAL A 263 -2.85 -8.09 -7.74
C VAL A 263 -2.07 -8.96 -6.76
N MET A 264 -1.64 -8.40 -5.64
CA MET A 264 -1.03 -9.15 -4.54
C MET A 264 -2.01 -10.10 -3.83
N GLY A 265 -3.29 -10.10 -4.17
CA GLY A 265 -4.32 -10.96 -3.59
C GLY A 265 -4.98 -10.39 -2.34
N PHE A 266 -4.76 -9.12 -2.02
CA PHE A 266 -5.48 -8.48 -0.92
C PHE A 266 -6.92 -8.17 -1.32
N THR A 267 -7.83 -8.40 -0.38
CA THR A 267 -9.13 -7.74 -0.34
C THR A 267 -9.07 -6.56 0.64
N PRO A 268 -9.99 -5.60 0.58
CA PRO A 268 -10.06 -4.52 1.56
C PRO A 268 -10.10 -5.01 3.00
N GLU A 269 -10.83 -6.10 3.27
CA GLU A 269 -10.97 -6.70 4.59
C GLU A 269 -9.63 -7.27 5.08
N THR A 270 -8.96 -8.09 4.25
CA THR A 270 -7.68 -8.70 4.61
C THR A 270 -6.60 -7.65 4.76
N PHE A 271 -6.60 -6.63 3.90
CA PHE A 271 -5.68 -5.53 4.01
C PHE A 271 -5.92 -4.68 5.26
N TYR A 272 -7.18 -4.41 5.60
CA TYR A 272 -7.50 -3.68 6.83
C TYR A 272 -7.03 -4.42 8.09
N VAL A 273 -7.16 -5.73 8.14
CA VAL A 273 -6.62 -6.54 9.25
C VAL A 273 -5.11 -6.39 9.36
N LEU A 274 -4.39 -6.47 8.24
CA LEU A 274 -2.95 -6.28 8.18
C LEU A 274 -2.55 -4.86 8.67
N PHE A 275 -3.20 -3.83 8.11
CA PHE A 275 -2.98 -2.44 8.48
C PHE A 275 -3.22 -2.22 9.97
N PHE A 276 -4.32 -2.75 10.53
CA PHE A 276 -4.63 -2.64 11.94
C PHE A 276 -3.53 -3.24 12.82
N LYS A 277 -3.04 -4.43 12.47
CA LYS A 277 -1.95 -5.07 13.22
C LYS A 277 -0.66 -4.24 13.15
N LYS A 278 -0.30 -3.76 11.97
CA LYS A 278 0.89 -2.90 11.79
C LYS A 278 0.74 -1.57 12.54
N HIS A 279 -0.43 -0.96 12.50
CA HIS A 279 -0.76 0.23 13.30
C HIS A 279 -0.54 -0.02 14.80
N LYS A 280 -0.94 -1.17 15.35
CA LYS A 280 -0.67 -1.54 16.75
C LYS A 280 0.83 -1.62 17.06
N VAL A 281 1.62 -2.18 16.15
CA VAL A 281 3.09 -2.19 16.27
C VAL A 281 3.63 -0.77 16.31
N ASN A 282 3.18 0.10 15.43
CA ASN A 282 3.63 1.49 15.36
C ASN A 282 3.22 2.29 16.61
N CYS A 283 2.01 2.09 17.14
CA CYS A 283 1.60 2.66 18.44
C CYS A 283 2.52 2.20 19.58
N PHE A 284 2.87 0.91 19.61
CA PHE A 284 3.77 0.38 20.62
C PHE A 284 5.17 0.98 20.51
N ARG A 285 5.72 1.10 19.31
CA ARG A 285 7.03 1.75 19.06
C ARG A 285 7.05 3.18 19.57
N GLN A 286 6.00 3.96 19.28
CA GLN A 286 5.87 5.33 19.80
C GLN A 286 5.81 5.39 21.32
N ALA A 287 5.04 4.50 21.96
CA ALA A 287 4.90 4.47 23.43
C ALA A 287 6.19 4.05 24.14
N SER A 288 7.03 3.25 23.50
CA SER A 288 8.30 2.75 24.05
C SER A 288 9.52 3.62 23.71
N ASN A 289 9.33 4.75 23.05
CA ASN A 289 10.41 5.63 22.56
C ASN A 289 11.46 4.87 21.73
N TYR A 290 10.99 3.91 20.95
CA TYR A 290 11.83 3.10 20.07
C TYR A 290 12.19 3.89 18.82
#